data_699aa8f9861e1aa3c632b80ac8c4a58e
#
_entry.id   699aa8f9861e1aa3c632b80ac8c4a58e
#
_cell.length_a   1.000
_cell.length_b   1.000
_cell.length_c   1.000
_cell.angle_alpha   90.00
_cell.angle_beta   90.00
_cell.angle_gamma   90.00
#
_symmetry.space_group_name_H-M   'P 1'
#
loop_
_entity.id
_entity.type
_entity.pdbx_description
1 polymer ?
#
loop_
_entity_poly.entity_id
_entity_poly.type
_entity_poly.pdbx_seq_one_letter_code
_entity_poly.pdbx_strand_id
1 'polypeptide(L)'
;MQYVLGNTKTLSKEDIIVFNFTRDGFLEGKKSLIPAFCDLYGLKYVSSNAFVISLLRNKFVYTQYLSSLNIKVPFTTCSKMITNDLFNKIKDKDLIIKNIFESASIGLDETNIINVADYDTMTSEIEKFYSKMQSDNLLIQEYIHGNECEVFVIRCGDKLYSFPPIRVNINNSSIITTRISDEYDYTFSPLYECFSHQICNSIQKSAEKAADLLNIKNYARFDYRVRKNGEFFLIDIAGSPYLTRHSSIEYLFTQLLGLKYSDIFLLIAAITVTNYSHEVNCKSDNGKPLEK
;
A
#
# COMPACT_ATOMS: atom_id res chain seq x y z
N MET A 1 -15.14 20.72 4.08
CA MET A 1 -14.13 21.79 4.08
C MET A 1 -14.54 23.00 4.89
N GLN A 2 -15.67 23.67 4.61
CA GLN A 2 -16.21 24.79 5.44
C GLN A 2 -16.43 24.42 6.92
N TYR A 3 -16.79 23.18 7.23
CA TYR A 3 -17.03 22.73 8.60
C TYR A 3 -15.76 22.74 9.45
N VAL A 4 -14.63 22.28 8.90
CA VAL A 4 -13.34 22.30 9.61
C VAL A 4 -12.87 23.73 9.85
N LEU A 5 -12.98 24.59 8.84
CA LEU A 5 -12.60 26.01 8.95
C LEU A 5 -13.54 26.82 9.86
N GLY A 6 -14.83 26.48 9.88
CA GLY A 6 -15.84 27.18 10.71
C GLY A 6 -15.71 26.90 12.21
N ASN A 7 -15.30 25.69 12.60
CA ASN A 7 -15.20 25.27 13.99
C ASN A 7 -13.79 25.43 14.61
N THR A 8 -12.76 25.76 13.81
CA THR A 8 -11.40 25.98 14.30
C THR A 8 -11.19 27.31 15.02
N LYS A 9 -12.21 28.16 15.11
CA LYS A 9 -12.12 29.42 15.87
C LYS A 9 -11.93 29.25 17.39
N THR A 10 -12.17 28.05 17.91
CA THR A 10 -12.04 27.74 19.35
C THR A 10 -10.91 26.76 19.66
N LEU A 11 -10.31 26.10 18.66
CA LEU A 11 -9.20 25.16 18.84
C LEU A 11 -7.95 25.72 18.18
N SER A 12 -6.81 25.60 18.85
CA SER A 12 -5.51 25.84 18.25
C SER A 12 -5.25 24.81 17.15
N LYS A 13 -4.56 25.21 16.07
CA LYS A 13 -4.13 24.26 15.04
C LYS A 13 -3.25 23.15 15.61
N GLU A 14 -2.55 23.42 16.70
CA GLU A 14 -1.70 22.48 17.41
C GLU A 14 -2.49 21.35 18.09
N ASP A 15 -3.76 21.60 18.42
CA ASP A 15 -4.66 20.65 19.10
C ASP A 15 -5.43 19.75 18.12
N ILE A 16 -5.22 19.93 16.80
CA ILE A 16 -5.96 19.22 15.76
C ILE A 16 -5.07 18.18 15.09
N ILE A 17 -5.59 16.96 14.97
CA ILE A 17 -5.04 15.91 14.11
C ILE A 17 -6.12 15.50 13.10
N VAL A 18 -5.81 15.60 11.82
CA VAL A 18 -6.71 15.22 10.73
C VAL A 18 -6.50 13.74 10.38
N PHE A 19 -7.55 12.93 10.49
CA PHE A 19 -7.60 11.57 9.97
C PHE A 19 -8.18 11.58 8.55
N ASN A 20 -7.41 11.16 7.57
CA ASN A 20 -7.82 11.13 6.18
C ASN A 20 -8.44 9.77 5.83
N PHE A 21 -9.77 9.69 5.76
CA PHE A 21 -10.52 8.52 5.30
C PHE A 21 -11.12 8.70 3.91
N THR A 22 -10.73 9.76 3.19
CA THR A 22 -11.29 10.03 1.86
C THR A 22 -10.82 8.97 0.86
N ARG A 23 -11.69 8.68 -0.11
CA ARG A 23 -11.41 7.81 -1.27
C ARG A 23 -11.39 8.61 -2.58
N ASP A 24 -11.65 9.91 -2.50
CA ASP A 24 -11.88 10.77 -3.65
C ASP A 24 -10.59 11.20 -4.35
N GLY A 25 -10.76 11.65 -5.58
CA GLY A 25 -9.70 12.11 -6.45
C GLY A 25 -9.52 11.21 -7.68
N PHE A 26 -8.65 11.62 -8.58
CA PHE A 26 -8.36 10.92 -9.83
C PHE A 26 -6.88 10.53 -9.89
N LEU A 27 -6.59 9.37 -10.45
CA LEU A 27 -5.26 8.84 -10.71
C LEU A 27 -4.31 9.04 -9.51
N GLU A 28 -3.16 9.66 -9.72
CA GLU A 28 -2.16 9.95 -8.68
C GLU A 28 -2.67 10.91 -7.61
N GLY A 29 -3.61 11.79 -7.94
CA GLY A 29 -4.21 12.75 -7.01
C GLY A 29 -5.14 12.15 -5.98
N LYS A 30 -5.57 10.89 -6.18
CA LYS A 30 -6.48 10.19 -5.27
C LYS A 30 -5.87 10.06 -3.88
N LYS A 31 -6.62 10.48 -2.85
CA LYS A 31 -6.20 10.51 -1.43
C LYS A 31 -5.13 11.56 -1.06
N SER A 32 -4.47 12.25 -2.00
CA SER A 32 -3.38 13.19 -1.71
C SER A 32 -3.86 14.61 -1.42
N LEU A 33 -5.10 14.95 -1.78
CA LEU A 33 -5.67 16.30 -1.58
C LEU A 33 -5.68 16.71 -0.09
N ILE A 34 -6.08 15.83 0.81
CA ILE A 34 -6.15 16.15 2.24
C ILE A 34 -4.77 16.39 2.84
N PRO A 35 -3.74 15.53 2.63
CA PRO A 35 -2.37 15.85 3.02
C PRO A 35 -1.89 17.21 2.48
N ALA A 36 -2.07 17.49 1.18
CA ALA A 36 -1.66 18.76 0.59
C ALA A 36 -2.37 19.97 1.22
N PHE A 37 -3.66 19.84 1.49
CA PHE A 37 -4.43 20.87 2.20
C PHE A 37 -3.92 21.08 3.63
N CYS A 38 -3.64 20.00 4.35
CA CYS A 38 -3.11 20.09 5.72
C CYS A 38 -1.73 20.76 5.74
N ASP A 39 -0.85 20.42 4.80
CA ASP A 39 0.46 21.06 4.66
C ASP A 39 0.31 22.57 4.40
N LEU A 40 -0.63 22.97 3.51
CA LEU A 40 -0.90 24.39 3.21
C LEU A 40 -1.37 25.19 4.45
N TYR A 41 -2.16 24.56 5.31
CA TYR A 41 -2.73 25.22 6.50
C TYR A 41 -1.96 24.95 7.79
N GLY A 42 -0.87 24.19 7.75
CA GLY A 42 -0.07 23.82 8.91
C GLY A 42 -0.84 22.96 9.92
N LEU A 43 -1.68 22.04 9.42
CA LEU A 43 -2.44 21.09 10.24
C LEU A 43 -1.68 19.78 10.35
N LYS A 44 -1.69 19.16 11.53
CA LYS A 44 -1.18 17.79 11.70
C LYS A 44 -2.18 16.79 11.09
N TYR A 45 -1.66 15.76 10.41
CA TYR A 45 -2.50 14.72 9.83
C TYR A 45 -1.84 13.34 9.90
N VAL A 46 -2.66 12.31 9.93
CA VAL A 46 -2.21 10.92 9.89
C VAL A 46 -2.09 10.47 8.45
N SER A 47 -0.92 10.19 8.00
CA SER A 47 -0.48 9.54 6.77
C SER A 47 0.89 10.06 6.34
N SER A 48 1.41 9.57 5.24
CA SER A 48 2.51 10.20 4.52
C SER A 48 2.05 11.49 3.82
N ASN A 49 3.00 12.34 3.43
CA ASN A 49 2.71 13.59 2.73
C ASN A 49 2.08 13.35 1.35
N ALA A 50 1.57 14.42 0.73
CA ALA A 50 0.86 14.34 -0.55
C ALA A 50 1.70 13.69 -1.66
N PHE A 51 3.01 13.95 -1.72
CA PHE A 51 3.90 13.35 -2.71
C PHE A 51 4.00 11.83 -2.55
N VAL A 52 4.24 11.35 -1.33
CA VAL A 52 4.35 9.91 -1.05
C VAL A 52 3.01 9.20 -1.30
N ILE A 53 1.90 9.79 -0.88
CA ILE A 53 0.56 9.25 -1.17
C ILE A 53 0.31 9.15 -2.67
N SER A 54 0.66 10.18 -3.45
CA SER A 54 0.53 10.17 -4.92
C SER A 54 1.44 9.12 -5.56
N LEU A 55 2.70 9.02 -5.12
CA LEU A 55 3.65 8.01 -5.58
C LEU A 55 3.10 6.59 -5.39
N LEU A 56 2.55 6.30 -4.21
CA LEU A 56 1.98 4.99 -3.88
C LEU A 56 0.69 4.67 -4.65
N ARG A 57 0.09 5.64 -5.34
CA ARG A 57 -1.01 5.37 -6.27
C ARG A 57 -0.52 4.81 -7.60
N ASN A 58 0.70 5.12 -8.01
CA ASN A 58 1.27 4.63 -9.26
C ASN A 58 2.08 3.34 -9.01
N LYS A 59 1.39 2.19 -9.12
CA LYS A 59 1.98 0.87 -8.88
C LYS A 59 3.18 0.57 -9.77
N PHE A 60 3.18 1.07 -10.99
CA PHE A 60 4.30 0.89 -11.91
C PHE A 60 5.53 1.65 -11.41
N VAL A 61 5.40 2.93 -11.09
CA VAL A 61 6.53 3.79 -10.71
C VAL A 61 7.19 3.30 -9.42
N TYR A 62 6.42 3.10 -8.33
CA TYR A 62 7.04 2.68 -7.08
C TYR A 62 7.61 1.26 -7.14
N THR A 63 7.01 0.36 -7.94
CA THR A 63 7.56 -1.00 -8.11
C THR A 63 8.89 -0.96 -8.86
N GLN A 64 9.03 -0.17 -9.93
CA GLN A 64 10.30 0.01 -10.63
C GLN A 64 11.37 0.62 -9.71
N TYR A 65 11.02 1.65 -8.96
CA TYR A 65 11.93 2.28 -8.00
C TYR A 65 12.42 1.28 -6.94
N LEU A 66 11.52 0.54 -6.31
CA LEU A 66 11.88 -0.46 -5.30
C LEU A 66 12.70 -1.61 -5.87
N SER A 67 12.38 -2.06 -7.09
CA SER A 67 13.16 -3.08 -7.80
C SER A 67 14.61 -2.65 -8.03
N SER A 68 14.83 -1.40 -8.43
CA SER A 68 16.18 -0.84 -8.63
C SER A 68 17.01 -0.76 -7.35
N LEU A 69 16.35 -0.77 -6.18
CA LEU A 69 16.98 -0.74 -4.85
C LEU A 69 16.98 -2.11 -4.14
N ASN A 70 16.86 -3.19 -4.92
CA ASN A 70 16.93 -4.58 -4.45
C ASN A 70 15.84 -4.93 -3.40
N ILE A 71 14.64 -4.37 -3.55
CA ILE A 71 13.42 -4.93 -2.97
C ILE A 71 12.87 -5.96 -3.94
N LYS A 72 12.58 -7.16 -3.44
CA LYS A 72 12.04 -8.24 -4.25
C LYS A 72 10.58 -7.97 -4.58
N VAL A 73 10.32 -7.61 -5.83
CA VAL A 73 8.99 -7.37 -6.41
C VAL A 73 8.79 -8.32 -7.59
N PRO A 74 7.56 -8.67 -7.99
CA PRO A 74 7.31 -9.41 -9.21
C PRO A 74 7.81 -8.62 -10.43
N PHE A 75 8.14 -9.31 -11.52
CA PHE A 75 8.33 -8.60 -12.79
C PHE A 75 7.09 -7.73 -13.07
N THR A 76 7.32 -6.48 -13.42
CA THR A 76 6.23 -5.50 -13.59
C THR A 76 6.54 -4.57 -14.75
N THR A 77 5.56 -4.40 -15.65
CA THR A 77 5.60 -3.41 -16.73
C THR A 77 4.22 -2.78 -16.92
N CYS A 78 4.12 -1.73 -17.71
CA CYS A 78 2.82 -1.21 -18.13
C CYS A 78 2.50 -1.65 -19.57
N SER A 79 1.21 -1.71 -19.92
CA SER A 79 0.76 -2.15 -21.24
C SER A 79 1.38 -1.36 -22.39
N LYS A 80 1.61 -0.05 -22.20
CA LYS A 80 2.21 0.85 -23.22
C LYS A 80 3.69 0.57 -23.49
N MET A 81 4.37 -0.20 -22.63
CA MET A 81 5.80 -0.52 -22.75
C MET A 81 6.03 -1.97 -23.21
N ILE A 82 5.00 -2.75 -23.42
CA ILE A 82 5.15 -4.13 -23.86
C ILE A 82 5.67 -4.16 -25.30
N THR A 83 6.76 -4.87 -25.51
CA THR A 83 7.37 -5.13 -26.80
C THR A 83 7.55 -6.63 -26.98
N ASN A 84 7.78 -7.08 -28.21
CA ASN A 84 8.04 -8.50 -28.46
C ASN A 84 9.25 -9.03 -27.66
N ASP A 85 10.33 -8.24 -27.57
CA ASP A 85 11.51 -8.61 -26.78
C ASP A 85 11.21 -8.71 -25.29
N LEU A 86 10.37 -7.82 -24.76
CA LEU A 86 9.95 -7.85 -23.36
C LEU A 86 9.01 -9.03 -23.10
N PHE A 87 8.06 -9.28 -24.01
CA PHE A 87 7.17 -10.44 -23.95
C PHE A 87 7.95 -11.75 -23.89
N ASN A 88 8.97 -11.93 -24.73
CA ASN A 88 9.82 -13.12 -24.73
C ASN A 88 10.47 -13.45 -23.37
N LYS A 89 10.64 -12.44 -22.50
CA LYS A 89 11.18 -12.63 -21.13
C LYS A 89 10.12 -13.11 -20.12
N ILE A 90 8.84 -13.03 -20.46
CA ILE A 90 7.73 -13.29 -19.53
C ILE A 90 6.71 -14.28 -20.05
N LYS A 91 6.80 -14.75 -21.30
CA LYS A 91 5.82 -15.63 -21.97
C LYS A 91 5.54 -16.95 -21.23
N ASP A 92 6.50 -17.42 -20.43
CA ASP A 92 6.33 -18.68 -19.68
C ASP A 92 5.80 -18.45 -18.26
N LYS A 93 5.32 -17.24 -17.96
CA LYS A 93 4.82 -16.87 -16.64
C LYS A 93 3.32 -16.63 -16.67
N ASP A 94 2.67 -16.96 -15.59
CA ASP A 94 1.34 -16.43 -15.32
C ASP A 94 1.44 -14.94 -15.01
N LEU A 95 0.60 -14.15 -15.63
CA LEU A 95 0.58 -12.70 -15.50
C LEU A 95 -0.76 -12.26 -14.92
N ILE A 96 -0.74 -11.18 -14.13
CA ILE A 96 -1.95 -10.51 -13.69
C ILE A 96 -2.02 -9.13 -14.33
N ILE A 97 -3.17 -8.80 -14.93
CA ILE A 97 -3.47 -7.47 -15.49
C ILE A 97 -4.36 -6.71 -14.52
N LYS A 98 -3.94 -5.52 -14.12
CA LYS A 98 -4.68 -4.65 -13.19
C LYS A 98 -4.51 -3.18 -13.54
N ASN A 99 -5.39 -2.32 -13.03
CA ASN A 99 -5.22 -0.88 -13.19
C ASN A 99 -4.06 -0.37 -12.34
N ILE A 100 -3.23 0.51 -12.91
CA ILE A 100 -2.04 1.08 -12.22
C ILE A 100 -2.45 1.85 -10.97
N PHE A 101 -3.56 2.60 -11.02
CA PHE A 101 -3.97 3.58 -10.00
C PHE A 101 -5.07 3.08 -9.05
N GLU A 102 -5.68 1.93 -9.31
CA GLU A 102 -6.76 1.42 -8.46
C GLU A 102 -6.25 0.58 -7.27
N SER A 103 -7.04 0.54 -6.22
CA SER A 103 -6.80 -0.21 -4.98
C SER A 103 -8.06 -0.97 -4.57
N ALA A 104 -7.99 -1.72 -3.47
CA ALA A 104 -9.12 -2.51 -2.95
C ALA A 104 -9.71 -3.49 -3.97
N SER A 105 -8.85 -4.09 -4.78
CA SER A 105 -9.22 -5.07 -5.82
C SER A 105 -10.25 -4.59 -6.84
N ILE A 106 -10.44 -3.27 -7.00
CA ILE A 106 -11.40 -2.71 -7.96
C ILE A 106 -11.04 -3.17 -9.38
N GLY A 107 -12.01 -3.79 -10.06
CA GLY A 107 -11.88 -4.31 -11.42
C GLY A 107 -11.15 -5.65 -11.52
N LEU A 108 -10.85 -6.31 -10.39
CA LEU A 108 -10.21 -7.62 -10.38
C LEU A 108 -11.23 -8.76 -10.25
N ASP A 109 -11.07 -9.74 -11.11
CA ASP A 109 -11.68 -11.07 -11.02
C ASP A 109 -10.66 -12.13 -11.50
N GLU A 110 -11.04 -13.40 -11.49
CA GLU A 110 -10.16 -14.53 -11.87
C GLU A 110 -9.62 -14.41 -13.30
N THR A 111 -10.35 -13.76 -14.21
CA THR A 111 -9.94 -13.57 -15.61
C THR A 111 -8.80 -12.57 -15.78
N ASN A 112 -8.41 -11.86 -14.71
CA ASN A 112 -7.27 -10.97 -14.73
C ASN A 112 -5.92 -11.71 -14.67
N ILE A 113 -5.95 -13.01 -14.31
CA ILE A 113 -4.76 -13.87 -14.39
C ILE A 113 -4.79 -14.54 -15.77
N ILE A 114 -3.76 -14.28 -16.56
CA ILE A 114 -3.63 -14.78 -17.92
C ILE A 114 -2.30 -15.53 -18.10
N ASN A 115 -2.33 -16.51 -18.99
CA ASN A 115 -1.15 -17.16 -19.52
C ASN A 115 -1.26 -17.12 -21.04
N VAL A 116 -0.29 -16.50 -21.71
CA VAL A 116 -0.34 -16.26 -23.15
C VAL A 116 0.92 -16.82 -23.84
N ALA A 117 0.69 -17.53 -24.96
CA ALA A 117 1.76 -18.25 -25.64
C ALA A 117 2.57 -17.38 -26.61
N ASP A 118 1.99 -16.30 -27.11
CA ASP A 118 2.58 -15.45 -28.15
C ASP A 118 2.24 -13.98 -27.94
N TYR A 119 2.98 -13.11 -28.64
CA TYR A 119 2.87 -11.67 -28.51
C TYR A 119 1.55 -11.10 -29.05
N ASP A 120 1.01 -11.69 -30.13
CA ASP A 120 -0.23 -11.22 -30.75
C ASP A 120 -1.42 -11.54 -29.84
N THR A 121 -1.43 -12.70 -29.21
CA THR A 121 -2.40 -13.04 -28.17
C THR A 121 -2.28 -12.06 -26.98
N MET A 122 -1.07 -11.73 -26.54
CA MET A 122 -0.86 -10.76 -25.45
C MET A 122 -1.42 -9.37 -25.79
N THR A 123 -1.19 -8.88 -27.00
CA THR A 123 -1.73 -7.58 -27.43
C THR A 123 -3.25 -7.60 -27.50
N SER A 124 -3.85 -8.68 -28.01
CA SER A 124 -5.30 -8.86 -28.02
C SER A 124 -5.91 -8.89 -26.62
N GLU A 125 -5.27 -9.57 -25.66
CA GLU A 125 -5.74 -9.56 -24.27
C GLU A 125 -5.64 -8.15 -23.67
N ILE A 126 -4.57 -7.40 -23.90
CA ILE A 126 -4.45 -6.01 -23.44
C ILE A 126 -5.60 -5.14 -23.95
N GLU A 127 -5.99 -5.26 -25.22
CA GLU A 127 -7.12 -4.51 -25.80
C GLU A 127 -8.46 -4.88 -25.13
N LYS A 128 -8.68 -6.15 -24.83
CA LYS A 128 -9.86 -6.59 -24.07
C LYS A 128 -9.87 -5.95 -22.67
N PHE A 129 -8.72 -5.90 -22.01
CA PHE A 129 -8.60 -5.27 -20.68
C PHE A 129 -8.76 -3.74 -20.73
N TYR A 130 -8.35 -3.05 -21.78
CA TYR A 130 -8.69 -1.64 -21.96
C TYR A 130 -10.21 -1.42 -21.93
N SER A 131 -10.94 -2.25 -22.67
CA SER A 131 -12.40 -2.18 -22.71
C SER A 131 -13.05 -2.57 -21.37
N LYS A 132 -12.57 -3.66 -20.75
CA LYS A 132 -13.09 -4.16 -19.47
C LYS A 132 -12.89 -3.15 -18.33
N MET A 133 -11.70 -2.55 -18.23
CA MET A 133 -11.35 -1.65 -17.15
C MET A 133 -11.63 -0.17 -17.46
N GLN A 134 -12.10 0.14 -18.68
CA GLN A 134 -12.31 1.50 -19.17
C GLN A 134 -11.08 2.41 -18.89
N SER A 135 -9.89 1.86 -19.07
CA SER A 135 -8.62 2.51 -18.75
C SER A 135 -7.51 1.97 -19.63
N ASP A 136 -6.65 2.85 -20.11
CA ASP A 136 -5.40 2.52 -20.81
C ASP A 136 -4.19 2.44 -19.87
N ASN A 137 -4.41 2.64 -18.57
CA ASN A 137 -3.39 2.59 -17.53
C ASN A 137 -3.31 1.20 -16.90
N LEU A 138 -2.90 0.20 -17.70
CA LEU A 138 -2.81 -1.17 -17.25
C LEU A 138 -1.40 -1.54 -16.81
N LEU A 139 -1.32 -2.18 -15.65
CA LEU A 139 -0.14 -2.86 -15.11
C LEU A 139 -0.19 -4.32 -15.54
N ILE A 140 0.91 -4.80 -16.09
CA ILE A 140 1.17 -6.23 -16.37
C ILE A 140 2.22 -6.68 -15.38
N GLN A 141 1.87 -7.62 -14.52
CA GLN A 141 2.74 -8.08 -13.45
C GLN A 141 2.79 -9.60 -13.42
N GLU A 142 3.96 -10.18 -13.14
CA GLU A 142 4.06 -11.63 -12.88
C GLU A 142 3.13 -11.99 -11.71
N TYR A 143 2.28 -12.97 -11.92
CA TYR A 143 1.44 -13.52 -10.88
C TYR A 143 2.24 -14.49 -10.01
N ILE A 144 2.38 -14.18 -8.75
CA ILE A 144 3.10 -15.02 -7.80
C ILE A 144 2.13 -15.99 -7.13
N HIS A 145 2.24 -17.27 -7.48
CA HIS A 145 1.48 -18.32 -6.79
C HIS A 145 1.94 -18.48 -5.36
N GLY A 146 1.00 -18.53 -4.41
CA GLY A 146 1.29 -18.71 -2.99
C GLY A 146 0.31 -17.99 -2.07
N ASN A 147 0.72 -17.83 -0.81
CA ASN A 147 -0.09 -17.19 0.20
C ASN A 147 0.07 -15.67 0.11
N GLU A 148 -1.03 -14.96 0.27
CA GLU A 148 -1.02 -13.51 0.43
C GLU A 148 -0.91 -13.15 1.91
N CYS A 149 -0.08 -12.17 2.24
CA CYS A 149 0.01 -11.65 3.60
C CYS A 149 0.26 -10.14 3.61
N GLU A 150 -0.16 -9.51 4.68
CA GLU A 150 -0.12 -8.08 4.90
C GLU A 150 0.74 -7.75 6.12
N VAL A 151 1.63 -6.77 5.99
CA VAL A 151 2.51 -6.29 7.06
C VAL A 151 2.18 -4.85 7.38
N PHE A 152 1.74 -4.61 8.60
CA PHE A 152 1.55 -3.26 9.11
C PHE A 152 2.89 -2.71 9.59
N VAL A 153 3.25 -1.52 9.13
CA VAL A 153 4.49 -0.81 9.49
C VAL A 153 4.13 0.57 10.01
N ILE A 154 4.79 0.97 11.09
CA ILE A 154 4.69 2.32 11.65
C ILE A 154 6.07 2.97 11.70
N ARG A 155 6.12 4.29 11.54
CA ARG A 155 7.30 5.14 11.79
C ARG A 155 7.04 6.00 13.01
N CYS A 156 7.96 5.94 13.98
CA CYS A 156 7.94 6.80 15.16
C CYS A 156 9.31 7.47 15.31
N GLY A 157 9.38 8.75 15.02
CA GLY A 157 10.65 9.46 14.82
C GLY A 157 11.44 8.87 13.65
N ASP A 158 12.70 8.55 13.89
CA ASP A 158 13.58 7.94 12.89
C ASP A 158 13.46 6.41 12.80
N LYS A 159 12.68 5.80 13.69
CA LYS A 159 12.57 4.34 13.78
C LYS A 159 11.33 3.80 13.07
N LEU A 160 11.54 2.69 12.37
CA LEU A 160 10.48 1.88 11.78
C LEU A 160 10.23 0.64 12.63
N TYR A 161 8.97 0.26 12.74
CA TYR A 161 8.53 -0.93 13.44
C TYR A 161 7.53 -1.66 12.57
N SER A 162 7.80 -2.92 12.26
CA SER A 162 6.90 -3.80 11.56
C SER A 162 6.23 -4.77 12.53
N PHE A 163 4.96 -5.02 12.31
CA PHE A 163 4.20 -6.02 13.05
C PHE A 163 4.29 -7.39 12.35
N PRO A 164 3.95 -8.49 13.04
CA PRO A 164 3.92 -9.81 12.44
C PRO A 164 3.06 -9.84 11.17
N PRO A 165 3.50 -10.51 10.09
CA PRO A 165 2.72 -10.64 8.88
C PRO A 165 1.42 -11.41 9.14
N ILE A 166 0.32 -10.86 8.66
CA ILE A 166 -1.02 -11.45 8.73
C ILE A 166 -1.37 -12.04 7.38
N ARG A 167 -1.61 -13.34 7.34
CA ARG A 167 -2.06 -14.05 6.14
C ARG A 167 -3.51 -13.72 5.84
N VAL A 168 -3.81 -13.49 4.57
CA VAL A 168 -5.18 -13.37 4.06
C VAL A 168 -5.62 -14.74 3.54
N ASN A 169 -6.64 -15.32 4.15
CA ASN A 169 -7.20 -16.62 3.78
C ASN A 169 -8.40 -16.40 2.88
N ILE A 170 -8.24 -16.71 1.60
CA ILE A 170 -9.28 -16.59 0.58
C ILE A 170 -9.82 -17.98 0.27
N ASN A 171 -11.15 -18.13 0.28
CA ASN A 171 -11.82 -19.37 -0.08
C ASN A 171 -12.09 -19.40 -1.59
N ASN A 172 -11.76 -20.52 -2.24
CA ASN A 172 -12.11 -20.80 -3.65
C ASN A 172 -11.65 -19.75 -4.68
N SER A 173 -10.63 -18.96 -4.38
CA SER A 173 -10.06 -17.99 -5.31
C SER A 173 -8.54 -17.92 -5.15
N SER A 174 -7.87 -17.54 -6.24
CA SER A 174 -6.42 -17.30 -6.27
C SER A 174 -6.02 -15.90 -5.88
N ILE A 175 -6.97 -14.96 -5.91
CA ILE A 175 -6.79 -13.53 -5.60
C ILE A 175 -7.99 -12.97 -4.84
N ILE A 176 -7.80 -11.84 -4.16
CA ILE A 176 -8.90 -11.04 -3.66
C ILE A 176 -9.55 -10.32 -4.85
N THR A 177 -10.71 -10.80 -5.30
CA THR A 177 -11.50 -10.16 -6.35
C THR A 177 -12.31 -8.99 -5.78
N THR A 178 -12.87 -8.15 -6.67
CA THR A 178 -13.80 -7.08 -6.26
C THR A 178 -14.92 -7.63 -5.39
N ARG A 179 -15.57 -8.74 -5.82
CA ARG A 179 -16.65 -9.39 -5.08
C ARG A 179 -16.21 -9.85 -3.68
N ILE A 180 -15.09 -10.57 -3.60
CA ILE A 180 -14.54 -11.08 -2.32
C ILE A 180 -14.24 -9.91 -1.37
N SER A 181 -13.70 -8.82 -1.91
CA SER A 181 -13.41 -7.60 -1.12
C SER A 181 -14.68 -6.92 -0.61
N ASP A 182 -15.71 -6.80 -1.44
CA ASP A 182 -16.97 -6.12 -1.09
C ASP A 182 -17.83 -6.94 -0.13
N GLU A 183 -17.83 -8.28 -0.28
CA GLU A 183 -18.57 -9.22 0.57
C GLU A 183 -17.80 -9.61 1.84
N TYR A 184 -16.53 -9.21 1.98
CA TYR A 184 -15.62 -9.64 3.07
C TYR A 184 -15.48 -11.17 3.16
N ASP A 185 -15.49 -11.88 1.99
CA ASP A 185 -15.38 -13.34 1.91
C ASP A 185 -13.91 -13.82 2.04
N TYR A 186 -13.25 -13.36 3.08
CA TYR A 186 -11.90 -13.76 3.47
C TYR A 186 -11.71 -13.64 4.96
N THR A 187 -10.73 -14.36 5.50
CA THR A 187 -10.38 -14.35 6.92
C THR A 187 -8.89 -14.10 7.09
N PHE A 188 -8.47 -13.92 8.34
CA PHE A 188 -7.08 -13.66 8.68
C PHE A 188 -6.52 -14.73 9.61
N SER A 189 -5.22 -14.99 9.50
CA SER A 189 -4.44 -15.79 10.44
C SER A 189 -2.98 -15.31 10.47
N PRO A 190 -2.22 -15.62 11.52
CA PRO A 190 -0.81 -15.28 11.53
C PRO A 190 -0.04 -16.07 10.47
N LEU A 191 0.86 -15.42 9.72
CA LEU A 191 1.65 -16.10 8.68
C LEU A 191 2.56 -17.19 9.25
N TYR A 192 3.02 -17.05 10.51
CA TYR A 192 3.89 -18.03 11.15
C TYR A 192 3.23 -19.39 11.40
N GLU A 193 1.92 -19.53 11.21
CA GLU A 193 1.25 -20.84 11.22
C GLU A 193 1.61 -21.69 9.97
N CYS A 194 2.05 -21.04 8.88
CA CYS A 194 2.38 -21.68 7.61
C CYS A 194 3.85 -21.59 7.24
N PHE A 195 4.59 -20.63 7.78
CA PHE A 195 5.99 -20.38 7.47
C PHE A 195 6.83 -20.17 8.74
N SER A 196 8.12 -20.43 8.64
CA SER A 196 9.04 -20.24 9.76
C SER A 196 9.13 -18.79 10.21
N HIS A 197 9.44 -18.56 11.47
CA HIS A 197 9.71 -17.22 12.00
C HIS A 197 10.81 -16.49 11.24
N GLN A 198 11.79 -17.21 10.67
CA GLN A 198 12.86 -16.62 9.86
C GLN A 198 12.30 -15.98 8.59
N ILE A 199 11.36 -16.65 7.90
CA ILE A 199 10.68 -16.10 6.72
C ILE A 199 9.84 -14.89 7.11
N CYS A 200 9.04 -14.98 8.17
CA CYS A 200 8.24 -13.87 8.68
C CYS A 200 9.11 -12.65 9.01
N ASN A 201 10.22 -12.84 9.72
CA ASN A 201 11.16 -11.77 10.04
C ASN A 201 11.81 -11.15 8.78
N SER A 202 12.10 -11.98 7.76
CA SER A 202 12.65 -11.47 6.49
C SER A 202 11.65 -10.60 5.73
N ILE A 203 10.37 -10.96 5.75
CA ILE A 203 9.28 -10.16 5.18
C ILE A 203 9.14 -8.83 5.95
N GLN A 204 9.15 -8.86 7.28
CA GLN A 204 9.09 -7.67 8.11
C GLN A 204 10.24 -6.69 7.80
N LYS A 205 11.48 -7.18 7.73
CA LYS A 205 12.65 -6.37 7.36
C LYS A 205 12.56 -5.81 5.95
N SER A 206 12.00 -6.57 5.00
CA SER A 206 11.72 -6.09 3.65
C SER A 206 10.72 -4.94 3.64
N ALA A 207 9.65 -5.04 4.46
CA ALA A 207 8.64 -3.99 4.60
C ALA A 207 9.21 -2.72 5.24
N GLU A 208 10.03 -2.85 6.29
CA GLU A 208 10.74 -1.73 6.91
C GLU A 208 11.68 -1.05 5.92
N LYS A 209 12.48 -1.82 5.16
CA LYS A 209 13.37 -1.28 4.14
C LYS A 209 12.59 -0.55 3.04
N ALA A 210 11.49 -1.11 2.56
CA ALA A 210 10.64 -0.45 1.57
C ALA A 210 9.99 0.82 2.12
N ALA A 211 9.52 0.81 3.37
CA ALA A 211 8.98 1.98 4.05
C ALA A 211 10.01 3.10 4.19
N ASP A 212 11.26 2.76 4.49
CA ASP A 212 12.35 3.73 4.58
C ASP A 212 12.69 4.35 3.23
N LEU A 213 12.90 3.53 2.20
CA LEU A 213 13.18 3.97 0.84
C LEU A 213 12.10 4.88 0.25
N LEU A 214 10.85 4.65 0.59
CA LEU A 214 9.69 5.45 0.15
C LEU A 214 9.40 6.63 1.07
N ASN A 215 10.18 6.81 2.14
CA ASN A 215 9.96 7.84 3.14
C ASN A 215 8.53 7.83 3.71
N ILE A 216 8.02 6.63 4.00
CA ILE A 216 6.72 6.46 4.65
C ILE A 216 6.72 7.18 6.00
N LYS A 217 5.71 8.01 6.24
CA LYS A 217 5.45 8.66 7.52
C LYS A 217 4.25 8.02 8.21
N ASN A 218 4.28 8.04 9.52
CA ASN A 218 3.25 7.47 10.40
C ASN A 218 3.05 5.98 10.19
N TYR A 219 2.28 5.55 9.19
CA TYR A 219 1.97 4.14 8.99
C TYR A 219 1.68 3.81 7.53
N ALA A 220 1.86 2.53 7.17
CA ALA A 220 1.46 1.94 5.90
C ALA A 220 1.27 0.43 6.05
N ARG A 221 0.64 -0.19 5.06
CA ARG A 221 0.52 -1.64 4.92
C ARG A 221 1.23 -2.09 3.65
N PHE A 222 2.01 -3.15 3.78
CA PHE A 222 2.78 -3.76 2.70
C PHE A 222 2.23 -5.15 2.43
N ASP A 223 1.81 -5.41 1.20
CA ASP A 223 1.14 -6.64 0.82
C ASP A 223 2.12 -7.52 0.03
N TYR A 224 2.30 -8.76 0.50
CA TYR A 224 3.26 -9.71 -0.06
C TYR A 224 2.56 -10.97 -0.54
N ARG A 225 3.16 -11.62 -1.54
CA ARG A 225 2.85 -13.02 -1.87
C ARG A 225 4.07 -13.88 -1.56
N VAL A 226 3.80 -15.03 -0.90
CA VAL A 226 4.83 -15.95 -0.40
C VAL A 226 4.63 -17.30 -1.07
N ARG A 227 5.59 -17.73 -1.87
CA ARG A 227 5.60 -19.05 -2.50
C ARG A 227 5.75 -20.16 -1.46
N LYS A 228 5.37 -21.40 -1.82
CA LYS A 228 5.50 -22.57 -0.91
C LYS A 228 6.93 -22.80 -0.41
N ASN A 229 7.94 -22.42 -1.18
CA ASN A 229 9.36 -22.52 -0.79
C ASN A 229 9.82 -21.39 0.15
N GLY A 230 8.94 -20.46 0.52
CA GLY A 230 9.25 -19.31 1.38
C GLY A 230 9.79 -18.09 0.65
N GLU A 231 9.95 -18.15 -0.67
CA GLU A 231 10.31 -16.97 -1.46
C GLU A 231 9.13 -15.99 -1.48
N PHE A 232 9.40 -14.70 -1.22
CA PHE A 232 8.34 -13.70 -1.10
C PHE A 232 8.60 -12.48 -1.98
N PHE A 233 7.51 -11.81 -2.38
CA PHE A 233 7.51 -10.66 -3.26
C PHE A 233 6.54 -9.61 -2.76
N LEU A 234 6.97 -8.36 -2.72
CA LEU A 234 6.11 -7.22 -2.43
C LEU A 234 5.23 -6.92 -3.66
N ILE A 235 3.91 -7.01 -3.50
CA ILE A 235 2.95 -6.90 -4.62
C ILE A 235 2.12 -5.61 -4.59
N ASP A 236 1.94 -5.00 -3.42
CA ASP A 236 1.22 -3.73 -3.27
C ASP A 236 1.63 -3.00 -1.99
N ILE A 237 1.36 -1.69 -1.95
CA ILE A 237 1.57 -0.83 -0.78
C ILE A 237 0.37 0.08 -0.59
N ALA A 238 -0.24 0.00 0.57
CA ALA A 238 -1.29 0.93 0.97
C ALA A 238 -0.71 2.00 1.91
N GLY A 239 -0.43 3.20 1.38
CA GLY A 239 0.11 4.33 2.16
C GLY A 239 -0.90 4.98 3.11
N SER A 240 -2.18 4.67 2.96
CA SER A 240 -3.28 5.02 3.87
C SER A 240 -4.27 3.87 3.85
N PRO A 241 -3.92 2.71 4.49
CA PRO A 241 -4.78 1.54 4.53
C PRO A 241 -6.07 1.82 5.30
N TYR A 242 -7.11 1.08 4.97
CA TYR A 242 -8.37 1.16 5.72
C TYR A 242 -8.18 0.55 7.11
N LEU A 243 -8.68 1.29 8.10
CA LEU A 243 -8.72 0.87 9.50
C LEU A 243 -10.13 0.37 9.86
N THR A 244 -10.74 -0.41 8.98
CA THR A 244 -12.08 -0.97 9.19
C THR A 244 -12.05 -2.15 10.14
N ARG A 245 -13.23 -2.52 10.70
CA ARG A 245 -13.36 -3.68 11.59
C ARG A 245 -13.11 -5.03 10.91
N HIS A 246 -13.07 -5.06 9.58
CA HIS A 246 -12.67 -6.24 8.81
C HIS A 246 -11.40 -5.90 8.02
N SER A 247 -10.27 -5.88 8.72
CA SER A 247 -8.95 -5.63 8.14
C SER A 247 -7.88 -6.42 8.89
N SER A 248 -6.76 -6.69 8.24
CA SER A 248 -5.61 -7.35 8.88
C SER A 248 -5.07 -6.55 10.07
N ILE A 249 -5.17 -5.22 10.02
CA ILE A 249 -4.75 -4.34 11.12
C ILE A 249 -5.67 -4.52 12.32
N GLU A 250 -6.98 -4.58 12.10
CA GLU A 250 -7.93 -4.86 13.17
C GLU A 250 -7.68 -6.24 13.78
N TYR A 251 -7.54 -7.27 12.93
CA TYR A 251 -7.21 -8.63 13.37
C TYR A 251 -5.92 -8.66 14.19
N LEU A 252 -4.86 -8.02 13.72
CA LEU A 252 -3.59 -7.90 14.42
C LEU A 252 -3.77 -7.33 15.83
N PHE A 253 -4.49 -6.23 15.97
CA PHE A 253 -4.66 -5.57 17.25
C PHE A 253 -5.60 -6.34 18.19
N THR A 254 -6.74 -6.80 17.70
CA THR A 254 -7.77 -7.39 18.56
C THR A 254 -7.57 -8.86 18.81
N GLN A 255 -7.22 -9.64 17.79
CA GLN A 255 -7.12 -11.09 17.93
C GLN A 255 -5.70 -11.55 18.31
N LEU A 256 -4.66 -10.91 17.73
CA LEU A 256 -3.30 -11.36 17.97
C LEU A 256 -2.65 -10.66 19.19
N LEU A 257 -2.89 -9.35 19.36
CA LEU A 257 -2.31 -8.58 20.48
C LEU A 257 -3.26 -8.42 21.67
N GLY A 258 -4.53 -8.81 21.57
CA GLY A 258 -5.51 -8.70 22.66
C GLY A 258 -5.87 -7.27 23.05
N LEU A 259 -5.66 -6.29 22.13
CA LEU A 259 -5.95 -4.89 22.33
C LEU A 259 -7.36 -4.52 21.85
N LYS A 260 -7.80 -3.32 22.14
CA LYS A 260 -9.10 -2.83 21.65
C LYS A 260 -8.95 -2.22 20.25
N TYR A 261 -10.02 -2.30 19.46
CA TYR A 261 -10.08 -1.63 18.14
C TYR A 261 -9.76 -0.13 18.22
N SER A 262 -10.19 0.56 19.29
CA SER A 262 -9.87 1.97 19.52
C SER A 262 -8.37 2.26 19.66
N ASP A 263 -7.59 1.26 20.11
CA ASP A 263 -6.17 1.45 20.41
C ASP A 263 -5.36 1.64 19.11
N ILE A 264 -5.88 1.17 17.97
CA ILE A 264 -5.31 1.47 16.64
C ILE A 264 -5.26 2.98 16.40
N PHE A 265 -6.36 3.67 16.65
CA PHE A 265 -6.46 5.12 16.43
C PHE A 265 -5.63 5.90 17.45
N LEU A 266 -5.60 5.44 18.70
CA LEU A 266 -4.76 6.04 19.75
C LEU A 266 -3.28 5.90 19.42
N LEU A 267 -2.83 4.73 18.95
CA LEU A 267 -1.45 4.52 18.52
C LEU A 267 -1.11 5.46 17.35
N ILE A 268 -1.95 5.50 16.32
CA ILE A 268 -1.71 6.34 15.14
C ILE A 268 -1.69 7.82 15.51
N ALA A 269 -2.58 8.27 16.39
CA ALA A 269 -2.58 9.64 16.89
C ALA A 269 -1.29 9.95 17.67
N ALA A 270 -0.88 9.06 18.57
CA ALA A 270 0.32 9.23 19.38
C ALA A 270 1.59 9.31 18.52
N ILE A 271 1.78 8.39 17.57
CA ILE A 271 2.95 8.45 16.66
C ILE A 271 2.91 9.70 15.77
N THR A 272 1.71 10.16 15.37
CA THR A 272 1.59 11.39 14.58
C THR A 272 2.09 12.59 15.37
N VAL A 273 1.65 12.76 16.61
CA VAL A 273 2.14 13.86 17.48
C VAL A 273 3.65 13.77 17.68
N THR A 274 4.16 12.55 17.95
CA THR A 274 5.60 12.32 18.16
C THR A 274 6.39 12.70 16.91
N ASN A 275 5.93 12.31 15.71
CA ASN A 275 6.62 12.62 14.47
C ASN A 275 6.65 14.11 14.17
N TYR A 276 5.55 14.83 14.37
CA TYR A 276 5.53 16.29 14.19
C TYR A 276 6.45 17.02 15.21
N SER A 277 6.48 16.57 16.46
CA SER A 277 7.39 17.12 17.46
C SER A 277 8.86 16.85 17.12
N HIS A 278 9.16 15.66 16.61
CA HIS A 278 10.51 15.28 16.16
C HIS A 278 10.98 16.15 14.98
N GLU A 279 10.14 16.37 13.97
CA GLU A 279 10.45 17.23 12.82
C GLU A 279 10.73 18.69 13.21
N VAL A 280 10.03 19.21 14.21
CA VAL A 280 10.26 20.57 14.74
C VAL A 280 11.62 20.64 15.42
N ASN A 281 11.96 19.67 16.27
CA ASN A 281 13.25 19.64 16.97
C ASN A 281 14.43 19.51 16.00
N CYS A 282 14.34 18.63 14.98
CA CYS A 282 15.39 18.50 13.97
C CYS A 282 15.61 19.78 13.15
N LYS A 283 14.58 20.59 12.93
CA LYS A 283 14.70 21.89 12.26
C LYS A 283 15.36 22.95 13.16
N SER A 284 15.11 22.90 14.47
CA SER A 284 15.73 23.82 15.43
C SER A 284 17.21 23.55 15.63
N ASP A 285 17.64 22.28 15.61
CA ASP A 285 19.04 21.88 15.80
C ASP A 285 19.93 22.19 14.58
N ASN A 286 19.35 22.22 13.37
CA ASN A 286 20.05 22.58 12.13
C ASN A 286 20.12 24.11 11.87
N GLY A 287 19.86 24.92 12.89
CA GLY A 287 19.89 26.36 13.00
C GLY A 287 20.36 27.16 11.79
N LYS A 288 19.40 27.64 10.97
CA LYS A 288 19.26 29.04 10.52
C LYS A 288 17.93 29.15 9.78
N PRO A 289 17.06 30.12 10.06
CA PRO A 289 15.96 30.42 9.16
C PRO A 289 16.55 30.86 7.82
N LEU A 290 16.07 30.31 6.73
CA LEU A 290 16.23 30.91 5.41
C LEU A 290 15.48 32.24 5.49
N GLU A 291 16.22 33.33 5.62
CA GLU A 291 15.69 34.68 5.44
C GLU A 291 15.08 34.75 4.04
N LYS A 292 13.82 35.15 3.99
CA LYS A 292 13.10 35.44 2.78
C LYS A 292 13.52 36.77 2.18
#